data_1e33f71463415a121ae30bf98bdf6841
#
_entry.id   1e33f71463415a121ae30bf98bdf6841
#
_cell.length_a   1.000
_cell.length_b   1.000
_cell.length_c   1.000
_cell.angle_alpha   90.00
_cell.angle_beta   90.00
_cell.angle_gamma   90.00
#
_symmetry.space_group_name_H-M   'P 1'
#
loop_
_entity.id
_entity.type
_entity.pdbx_description
1 polymer ?
#
loop_
_entity_poly.entity_id
_entity_poly.type
_entity_poly.pdbx_seq_one_letter_code
_entity_poly.pdbx_strand_id
1 'polypeptide(L)'
;MRKPIVAVTADTLLAEMKPINQKMADYAPRPLIDALGRNGFLPVILPYNDYAEAEELVGTFDALVLPGGPNPTPRFYHEDPIWSIGPTYEKRDKFEIDLIQVCIKAGKPILGICRGLQILNVALGGTLWQDMQSQNSGAFIQHMQRAPGNIATHYIEVEKDTRLMDILGEGLYVNSRHREGIKKLAQGLRPAARTRDGVIEAVESEEGDLIAAVQWHPENMDPETMDPLFRAFMDRVLKHMGIEE
;
A
#
# COMPACT_ATOMS: atom_id res chain seq x y z
N MET A 1 22.05 -12.02 14.00
CA MET A 1 21.52 -10.74 13.48
C MET A 1 20.04 -10.65 13.87
N ARG A 2 19.50 -9.49 14.31
CA ARG A 2 18.06 -9.38 14.61
C ARG A 2 17.25 -9.31 13.31
N LYS A 3 16.03 -9.83 13.35
CA LYS A 3 15.10 -9.64 12.22
C LYS A 3 14.72 -8.17 12.09
N PRO A 4 14.58 -7.65 10.86
CA PRO A 4 14.04 -6.31 10.64
C PRO A 4 12.61 -6.19 11.21
N ILE A 5 12.36 -5.12 11.96
CA ILE A 5 11.04 -4.78 12.48
C ILE A 5 10.32 -3.98 11.41
N VAL A 6 9.18 -4.46 10.96
CA VAL A 6 8.33 -3.72 10.02
C VAL A 6 7.06 -3.25 10.71
N ALA A 7 6.84 -1.93 10.71
CA ALA A 7 5.60 -1.35 11.19
C ALA A 7 4.53 -1.51 10.09
N VAL A 8 3.42 -2.15 10.43
CA VAL A 8 2.23 -2.26 9.60
C VAL A 8 1.18 -1.32 10.19
N THR A 9 0.81 -0.25 9.49
CA THR A 9 -0.23 0.65 10.01
C THR A 9 -1.56 -0.10 10.13
N ALA A 10 -2.24 0.12 11.25
CA ALA A 10 -3.49 -0.58 11.51
C ALA A 10 -4.65 -0.02 10.67
N ASP A 11 -5.54 -0.91 10.25
CA ASP A 11 -6.91 -0.54 9.91
C ASP A 11 -7.78 -0.54 11.16
N THR A 12 -8.92 0.13 11.13
CA THR A 12 -9.80 0.24 12.28
C THR A 12 -11.16 -0.37 11.99
N LEU A 13 -11.53 -1.36 12.77
CA LEU A 13 -12.87 -1.92 12.72
C LEU A 13 -13.84 -1.02 13.50
N LEU A 14 -14.76 -0.39 12.79
CA LEU A 14 -15.76 0.54 13.33
C LEU A 14 -17.10 -0.15 13.67
N ALA A 15 -17.10 -1.45 13.83
CA ALA A 15 -18.30 -2.23 14.11
C ALA A 15 -18.20 -2.91 15.49
N GLU A 16 -19.34 -3.06 16.14
CA GLU A 16 -19.44 -3.83 17.39
C GLU A 16 -19.11 -5.30 17.13
N MET A 17 -18.08 -5.82 17.79
CA MET A 17 -17.69 -7.22 17.70
C MET A 17 -18.31 -8.04 18.84
N LYS A 18 -19.08 -9.03 18.50
CA LYS A 18 -19.51 -10.08 19.43
C LYS A 18 -18.49 -11.24 19.36
N PRO A 19 -18.01 -11.78 20.47
CA PRO A 19 -18.45 -11.66 21.85
C PRO A 19 -17.68 -10.62 22.70
N ILE A 20 -16.76 -9.84 22.14
CA ILE A 20 -15.83 -9.01 22.93
C ILE A 20 -16.46 -7.69 23.40
N ASN A 21 -17.65 -7.35 22.90
CA ASN A 21 -18.38 -6.11 23.22
C ASN A 21 -17.54 -4.82 23.05
N GLN A 22 -16.67 -4.81 22.03
CA GLN A 22 -15.85 -3.66 21.66
C GLN A 22 -16.46 -2.96 20.44
N LYS A 23 -16.50 -1.64 20.49
CA LYS A 23 -17.02 -0.80 19.39
C LYS A 23 -15.98 -0.47 18.33
N MET A 24 -14.71 -0.51 18.70
CA MET A 24 -13.58 -0.21 17.83
C MET A 24 -12.42 -1.17 18.15
N ALA A 25 -11.72 -1.58 17.13
CA ALA A 25 -10.50 -2.36 17.27
C ALA A 25 -9.55 -2.03 16.10
N ASP A 26 -8.29 -1.81 16.42
CA ASP A 26 -7.24 -1.67 15.42
C ASP A 26 -6.69 -3.04 15.08
N TYR A 27 -6.51 -3.33 13.80
CA TYR A 27 -6.08 -4.64 13.31
C TYR A 27 -5.21 -4.52 12.06
N ALA A 28 -4.52 -5.60 11.71
CA ALA A 28 -3.91 -5.78 10.40
C ALA A 28 -4.39 -7.09 9.77
N PRO A 29 -4.51 -7.16 8.43
CA PRO A 29 -4.93 -8.38 7.75
C PRO A 29 -3.97 -9.53 8.04
N ARG A 30 -4.50 -10.68 8.53
CA ARG A 30 -3.69 -11.85 8.85
C ARG A 30 -2.82 -12.32 7.67
N PRO A 31 -3.31 -12.38 6.41
CA PRO A 31 -2.48 -12.77 5.27
C PRO A 31 -1.25 -11.87 5.07
N LEU A 32 -1.35 -10.57 5.34
CA LEU A 32 -0.21 -9.65 5.25
C LEU A 32 0.82 -9.91 6.34
N ILE A 33 0.37 -10.10 7.59
CA ILE A 33 1.26 -10.44 8.70
C ILE A 33 1.99 -11.75 8.43
N ASP A 34 1.28 -12.76 7.90
CA ASP A 34 1.86 -14.06 7.56
C ASP A 34 2.85 -13.97 6.39
N ALA A 35 2.54 -13.17 5.35
CA ALA A 35 3.45 -12.93 4.23
C ALA A 35 4.75 -12.25 4.68
N LEU A 36 4.66 -11.20 5.49
CA LEU A 36 5.83 -10.52 6.06
C LEU A 36 6.65 -11.47 6.95
N GLY A 37 6.00 -12.21 7.85
CA GLY A 37 6.67 -13.15 8.75
C GLY A 37 7.37 -14.29 8.00
N ARG A 38 6.74 -14.83 6.95
CA ARG A 38 7.28 -15.88 6.08
C ARG A 38 8.52 -15.41 5.31
N ASN A 39 8.56 -14.12 4.95
CA ASN A 39 9.69 -13.49 4.27
C ASN A 39 10.70 -12.83 5.23
N GLY A 40 10.74 -13.25 6.50
CA GLY A 40 11.82 -12.95 7.44
C GLY A 40 11.62 -11.72 8.32
N PHE A 41 10.58 -10.91 8.13
CA PHE A 41 10.29 -9.76 8.96
C PHE A 41 9.75 -10.12 10.35
N LEU A 42 9.87 -9.17 11.27
CA LEU A 42 9.11 -9.12 12.52
C LEU A 42 8.03 -8.04 12.37
N PRO A 43 6.79 -8.38 11.95
CA PRO A 43 5.74 -7.39 11.76
C PRO A 43 5.17 -6.95 13.12
N VAL A 44 5.03 -5.63 13.28
CA VAL A 44 4.39 -4.99 14.43
C VAL A 44 3.23 -4.14 13.94
N ILE A 45 2.03 -4.35 14.48
CA ILE A 45 0.87 -3.54 14.14
C ILE A 45 1.00 -2.20 14.85
N LEU A 46 0.98 -1.12 14.07
CA LEU A 46 1.07 0.25 14.56
C LEU A 46 -0.30 0.93 14.47
N PRO A 47 -1.04 1.03 15.58
CA PRO A 47 -2.31 1.74 15.59
C PRO A 47 -2.09 3.24 15.37
N TYR A 48 -3.05 3.90 14.70
CA TYR A 48 -3.05 5.36 14.68
C TYR A 48 -3.25 5.86 16.12
N ASN A 49 -2.65 6.99 16.44
CA ASN A 49 -2.82 7.62 17.74
C ASN A 49 -2.68 9.14 17.66
N ASP A 50 -3.26 9.82 18.64
CA ASP A 50 -3.20 11.28 18.81
C ASP A 50 -2.19 11.68 19.92
N TYR A 51 -1.34 10.74 20.39
CA TYR A 51 -0.49 10.90 21.59
C TYR A 51 1.01 10.93 21.29
N ALA A 52 1.44 10.34 20.18
CA ALA A 52 2.84 10.34 19.77
C ALA A 52 2.98 10.99 18.40
N GLU A 53 3.99 11.82 18.25
CA GLU A 53 4.35 12.38 16.95
C GLU A 53 5.01 11.30 16.07
N ALA A 54 4.85 11.41 14.76
CA ALA A 54 5.43 10.44 13.82
C ALA A 54 6.95 10.32 13.97
N GLU A 55 7.63 11.42 14.34
CA GLU A 55 9.07 11.49 14.63
C GLU A 55 9.49 10.60 15.81
N GLU A 56 8.63 10.43 16.81
CA GLU A 56 8.91 9.56 17.96
C GLU A 56 8.79 8.09 17.57
N LEU A 57 7.85 7.78 16.67
CA LEU A 57 7.57 6.41 16.23
C LEU A 57 8.60 5.89 15.23
N VAL A 58 9.12 6.75 14.34
CA VAL A 58 10.01 6.33 13.25
C VAL A 58 11.28 5.62 13.74
N GLY A 59 11.76 5.91 14.95
CA GLY A 59 12.89 5.24 15.58
C GLY A 59 12.64 3.80 16.03
N THR A 60 11.39 3.35 16.09
CA THR A 60 11.01 2.06 16.69
C THR A 60 10.96 0.89 15.70
N PHE A 61 11.03 1.14 14.40
CA PHE A 61 10.98 0.14 13.34
C PHE A 61 12.01 0.41 12.23
N ASP A 62 12.22 -0.55 11.34
CA ASP A 62 13.20 -0.46 10.25
C ASP A 62 12.55 -0.11 8.91
N ALA A 63 11.29 -0.45 8.71
CA ALA A 63 10.54 -0.19 7.48
C ALA A 63 9.05 -0.02 7.77
N LEU A 64 8.33 0.62 6.84
CA LEU A 64 6.89 0.88 6.93
C LEU A 64 6.13 0.07 5.87
N VAL A 65 5.03 -0.57 6.27
CA VAL A 65 4.05 -1.17 5.37
C VAL A 65 2.70 -0.50 5.58
N LEU A 66 2.12 -0.02 4.49
CA LEU A 66 0.80 0.61 4.42
C LEU A 66 -0.18 -0.40 3.81
N PRO A 67 -1.07 -1.02 4.59
CA PRO A 67 -2.01 -2.00 4.08
C PRO A 67 -3.22 -1.39 3.37
N GLY A 68 -4.06 -2.25 2.78
CA GLY A 68 -5.38 -1.89 2.29
C GLY A 68 -6.30 -1.31 3.36
N GLY A 69 -7.49 -0.89 2.95
CA GLY A 69 -8.48 -0.32 3.88
C GLY A 69 -9.47 0.64 3.20
N PRO A 70 -10.20 1.46 3.99
CA PRO A 70 -11.10 2.49 3.49
C PRO A 70 -10.37 3.54 2.66
N ASN A 71 -11.11 4.24 1.82
CA ASN A 71 -10.57 5.20 0.87
C ASN A 71 -9.87 6.39 1.55
N PRO A 72 -8.75 6.93 1.00
CA PRO A 72 -8.18 8.18 1.46
C PRO A 72 -9.18 9.34 1.36
N THR A 73 -9.28 10.14 2.41
CA THR A 73 -10.22 11.25 2.50
C THR A 73 -9.87 12.34 1.48
N PRO A 74 -10.82 12.77 0.60
CA PRO A 74 -10.55 13.68 -0.51
C PRO A 74 -9.95 15.03 -0.12
N ARG A 75 -10.26 15.54 1.06
CA ARG A 75 -9.68 16.80 1.56
C ARG A 75 -8.14 16.82 1.57
N PHE A 76 -7.49 15.65 1.71
CA PHE A 76 -6.03 15.58 1.71
C PHE A 76 -5.40 15.73 0.32
N TYR A 77 -6.21 15.64 -0.74
CA TYR A 77 -5.80 15.96 -2.11
C TYR A 77 -6.65 17.07 -2.72
N HIS A 78 -7.24 17.96 -1.86
CA HIS A 78 -7.93 19.19 -2.21
C HIS A 78 -9.16 19.00 -3.09
N GLU A 79 -9.89 17.91 -2.90
CA GLU A 79 -11.16 17.64 -3.57
C GLU A 79 -12.29 17.46 -2.54
N ASP A 80 -13.53 17.72 -2.96
CA ASP A 80 -14.72 17.37 -2.19
C ASP A 80 -15.11 15.90 -2.44
N PRO A 81 -15.72 15.20 -1.46
CA PRO A 81 -16.17 13.83 -1.66
C PRO A 81 -17.32 13.77 -2.66
N ILE A 82 -17.21 12.90 -3.67
CA ILE A 82 -18.32 12.62 -4.59
C ILE A 82 -19.33 11.65 -3.96
N TRP A 83 -20.54 11.61 -4.49
CA TRP A 83 -21.60 10.74 -3.95
C TRP A 83 -21.23 9.25 -3.92
N SER A 84 -20.48 8.75 -4.89
CA SER A 84 -20.09 7.35 -5.03
C SER A 84 -18.84 6.94 -4.28
N ILE A 85 -18.19 7.86 -3.54
CA ILE A 85 -17.01 7.52 -2.74
C ILE A 85 -17.39 6.50 -1.65
N GLY A 86 -16.49 5.54 -1.41
CA GLY A 86 -16.64 4.59 -0.32
C GLY A 86 -16.34 5.17 1.06
N PRO A 87 -16.31 4.34 2.11
CA PRO A 87 -15.94 4.78 3.46
C PRO A 87 -14.55 5.41 3.47
N THR A 88 -14.37 6.48 4.28
CA THR A 88 -13.11 7.15 4.55
C THR A 88 -12.83 7.17 6.05
N TYR A 89 -11.56 7.29 6.44
CA TYR A 89 -11.19 7.41 7.86
C TYR A 89 -10.07 8.44 8.06
N GLU A 90 -10.45 9.70 8.22
CA GLU A 90 -9.57 10.86 8.25
C GLU A 90 -8.43 10.76 9.29
N LYS A 91 -8.69 10.22 10.47
CA LYS A 91 -7.67 10.10 11.53
C LYS A 91 -6.52 9.19 11.12
N ARG A 92 -6.85 8.06 10.49
CA ARG A 92 -5.86 7.15 9.93
C ARG A 92 -5.10 7.80 8.78
N ASP A 93 -5.81 8.50 7.88
CA ASP A 93 -5.20 9.17 6.73
C ASP A 93 -4.16 10.19 7.17
N LYS A 94 -4.52 11.07 8.13
CA LYS A 94 -3.60 12.06 8.68
C LYS A 94 -2.37 11.40 9.31
N PHE A 95 -2.57 10.41 10.16
CA PHE A 95 -1.49 9.67 10.80
C PHE A 95 -0.54 9.03 9.80
N GLU A 96 -1.07 8.36 8.76
CA GLU A 96 -0.25 7.72 7.74
C GLU A 96 0.48 8.74 6.87
N ILE A 97 -0.14 9.89 6.52
CA ILE A 97 0.53 10.97 5.78
C ILE A 97 1.73 11.49 6.57
N ASP A 98 1.56 11.80 7.85
CA ASP A 98 2.63 12.29 8.71
C ASP A 98 3.76 11.24 8.81
N LEU A 99 3.40 9.97 9.00
CA LEU A 99 4.36 8.86 9.12
C LEU A 99 5.13 8.61 7.83
N ILE A 100 4.47 8.69 6.65
CA ILE A 100 5.13 8.59 5.34
C ILE A 100 6.19 9.67 5.18
N GLN A 101 5.86 10.93 5.49
CA GLN A 101 6.78 12.05 5.38
C GLN A 101 8.04 11.85 6.25
N VAL A 102 7.84 11.40 7.49
CA VAL A 102 8.94 11.16 8.43
C VAL A 102 9.78 9.96 8.00
N CYS A 103 9.15 8.88 7.51
CA CYS A 103 9.88 7.71 6.98
C CYS A 103 10.76 8.07 5.78
N ILE A 104 10.25 8.86 4.82
CA ILE A 104 11.02 9.33 3.67
C ILE A 104 12.22 10.17 4.14
N LYS A 105 11.99 11.11 5.05
CA LYS A 105 13.07 11.96 5.62
C LYS A 105 14.13 11.14 6.36
N ALA A 106 13.72 10.05 7.02
CA ALA A 106 14.59 9.15 7.75
C ALA A 106 15.24 8.08 6.84
N GLY A 107 14.94 8.04 5.54
CA GLY A 107 15.45 7.04 4.62
C GLY A 107 14.91 5.63 4.86
N LYS A 108 13.74 5.47 5.47
CA LYS A 108 13.16 4.15 5.76
C LYS A 108 12.34 3.63 4.58
N PRO A 109 12.57 2.37 4.16
CA PRO A 109 11.81 1.76 3.07
C PRO A 109 10.31 1.67 3.37
N ILE A 110 9.50 1.92 2.32
CA ILE A 110 8.04 1.91 2.39
C ILE A 110 7.49 0.95 1.35
N LEU A 111 6.59 0.05 1.76
CA LEU A 111 5.77 -0.78 0.90
C LEU A 111 4.29 -0.41 1.06
N GLY A 112 3.65 0.04 -0.04
CA GLY A 112 2.21 0.32 -0.07
C GLY A 112 1.42 -0.80 -0.76
N ILE A 113 0.28 -1.21 -0.19
CA ILE A 113 -0.61 -2.22 -0.76
C ILE A 113 -2.02 -1.65 -0.87
N CYS A 114 -2.59 -1.66 -2.07
CA CYS A 114 -3.93 -1.20 -2.40
C CYS A 114 -4.16 0.26 -1.93
N ARG A 115 -4.93 0.48 -0.86
CA ARG A 115 -5.06 1.80 -0.26
C ARG A 115 -3.70 2.39 0.13
N GLY A 116 -2.72 1.55 0.52
CA GLY A 116 -1.36 1.99 0.85
C GLY A 116 -0.64 2.69 -0.30
N LEU A 117 -0.84 2.26 -1.55
CA LEU A 117 -0.38 2.98 -2.73
C LEU A 117 -1.08 4.32 -2.88
N GLN A 118 -2.38 4.37 -2.61
CA GLN A 118 -3.20 5.56 -2.78
C GLN A 118 -2.83 6.66 -1.76
N ILE A 119 -2.74 6.31 -0.48
CA ILE A 119 -2.35 7.28 0.57
C ILE A 119 -0.90 7.75 0.41
N LEU A 120 -0.01 6.88 -0.07
CA LEU A 120 1.36 7.25 -0.42
C LEU A 120 1.39 8.31 -1.53
N ASN A 121 0.62 8.10 -2.59
CA ASN A 121 0.48 9.09 -3.68
C ASN A 121 -0.04 10.42 -3.16
N VAL A 122 -1.06 10.41 -2.29
CA VAL A 122 -1.63 11.62 -1.66
C VAL A 122 -0.62 12.31 -0.77
N ALA A 123 0.10 11.59 0.07
CA ALA A 123 1.12 12.13 0.97
C ALA A 123 2.26 12.87 0.22
N LEU A 124 2.50 12.50 -1.04
CA LEU A 124 3.49 13.11 -1.92
C LEU A 124 2.89 14.16 -2.89
N GLY A 125 1.61 14.53 -2.73
CA GLY A 125 0.95 15.59 -3.50
C GLY A 125 0.30 15.14 -4.81
N GLY A 126 0.07 13.84 -4.97
CA GLY A 126 -0.76 13.28 -6.03
C GLY A 126 -2.26 13.36 -5.70
N THR A 127 -3.11 12.96 -6.66
CA THR A 127 -4.58 12.91 -6.48
C THR A 127 -5.13 11.57 -6.93
N LEU A 128 -6.39 11.30 -6.59
CA LEU A 128 -7.05 10.03 -6.85
C LEU A 128 -8.35 10.22 -7.66
N TRP A 129 -8.69 9.24 -8.48
CA TRP A 129 -10.06 8.99 -8.87
C TRP A 129 -10.79 8.40 -7.66
N GLN A 130 -11.80 9.06 -7.13
CA GLN A 130 -12.57 8.61 -5.98
C GLN A 130 -13.48 7.42 -6.30
N ASP A 131 -13.85 7.29 -7.57
CA ASP A 131 -14.55 6.15 -8.15
C ASP A 131 -14.23 6.10 -9.65
N MET A 132 -13.34 5.20 -10.05
CA MET A 132 -12.89 5.09 -11.44
C MET A 132 -14.05 4.84 -12.40
N GLN A 133 -15.04 4.03 -12.00
CA GLN A 133 -16.16 3.71 -12.86
C GLN A 133 -16.99 4.94 -13.28
N SER A 134 -17.16 5.90 -12.38
CA SER A 134 -17.95 7.11 -12.65
C SER A 134 -17.14 8.29 -13.15
N GLN A 135 -15.84 8.36 -12.82
CA GLN A 135 -15.00 9.53 -13.10
C GLN A 135 -14.00 9.31 -14.23
N ASN A 136 -13.57 8.07 -14.50
CA ASN A 136 -12.59 7.74 -15.53
C ASN A 136 -13.24 6.97 -16.68
N SER A 137 -13.65 7.68 -17.74
CA SER A 137 -14.28 7.06 -18.91
C SER A 137 -13.37 6.09 -19.69
N GLY A 138 -12.07 6.12 -19.42
CA GLY A 138 -11.10 5.17 -20.01
C GLY A 138 -11.00 3.85 -19.24
N ALA A 139 -11.43 3.81 -17.98
CA ALA A 139 -11.37 2.59 -17.19
C ALA A 139 -12.51 1.64 -17.56
N PHE A 140 -12.18 0.52 -18.22
CA PHE A 140 -13.13 -0.49 -18.65
C PHE A 140 -12.91 -1.86 -18.04
N ILE A 141 -11.82 -2.05 -17.30
CA ILE A 141 -11.51 -3.29 -16.59
C ILE A 141 -12.24 -3.31 -15.23
N GLN A 142 -12.66 -4.48 -14.78
CA GLN A 142 -13.31 -4.65 -13.49
C GLN A 142 -12.27 -4.64 -12.35
N HIS A 143 -11.92 -3.45 -11.86
CA HIS A 143 -10.97 -3.28 -10.74
C HIS A 143 -11.56 -3.66 -9.37
N MET A 144 -12.88 -3.67 -9.22
CA MET A 144 -13.55 -4.28 -8.08
C MET A 144 -14.08 -5.65 -8.49
N GLN A 145 -13.20 -6.68 -8.40
CA GLN A 145 -13.55 -8.03 -8.85
C GLN A 145 -14.73 -8.64 -8.09
N ARG A 146 -15.51 -9.46 -8.80
CA ARG A 146 -16.59 -10.28 -8.21
C ARG A 146 -16.11 -11.69 -7.81
N ALA A 147 -14.93 -12.09 -8.30
CA ALA A 147 -14.29 -13.34 -7.92
C ALA A 147 -13.75 -13.27 -6.47
N PRO A 148 -13.49 -14.41 -5.80
CA PRO A 148 -12.80 -14.45 -4.51
C PRO A 148 -11.47 -13.69 -4.56
N GLY A 149 -11.07 -13.07 -3.43
CA GLY A 149 -9.91 -12.18 -3.36
C GLY A 149 -8.56 -12.81 -3.60
N ASN A 150 -8.46 -14.15 -3.55
CA ASN A 150 -7.27 -14.92 -3.88
C ASN A 150 -7.17 -15.33 -5.36
N ILE A 151 -8.15 -14.97 -6.18
CA ILE A 151 -8.16 -15.28 -7.61
C ILE A 151 -7.66 -14.08 -8.40
N ALA A 152 -6.66 -14.27 -9.24
CA ALA A 152 -6.17 -13.28 -10.19
C ALA A 152 -7.22 -13.08 -11.31
N THR A 153 -7.58 -11.83 -11.59
CA THR A 153 -8.71 -11.50 -12.49
C THR A 153 -8.34 -10.61 -13.66
N HIS A 154 -7.34 -9.75 -13.55
CA HIS A 154 -6.88 -8.93 -14.66
C HIS A 154 -5.36 -8.97 -14.84
N TYR A 155 -4.92 -8.67 -16.04
CA TYR A 155 -3.51 -8.62 -16.38
C TYR A 155 -2.94 -7.24 -16.16
N ILE A 156 -1.73 -7.18 -15.60
CA ILE A 156 -0.91 -5.98 -15.52
C ILE A 156 0.30 -6.11 -16.46
N GLU A 157 0.63 -5.03 -17.12
CA GLU A 157 1.87 -4.87 -17.89
C GLU A 157 2.86 -4.11 -17.01
N VAL A 158 4.05 -4.71 -16.82
CA VAL A 158 5.11 -4.08 -16.02
C VAL A 158 5.93 -3.17 -16.92
N GLU A 159 6.18 -1.96 -16.44
CA GLU A 159 6.95 -0.96 -17.17
C GLU A 159 8.44 -1.36 -17.27
N LYS A 160 9.03 -1.11 -18.43
CA LYS A 160 10.45 -1.38 -18.65
C LYS A 160 11.34 -0.52 -17.76
N ASP A 161 12.53 -1.02 -17.49
CA ASP A 161 13.54 -0.32 -16.67
C ASP A 161 13.08 -0.02 -15.23
N THR A 162 12.13 -0.80 -14.72
CA THR A 162 11.66 -0.74 -13.34
C THR A 162 12.20 -1.89 -12.51
N ARG A 163 12.35 -1.68 -11.19
CA ARG A 163 12.69 -2.76 -10.27
C ARG A 163 11.63 -3.84 -10.22
N LEU A 164 10.38 -3.46 -10.45
CA LEU A 164 9.29 -4.43 -10.52
C LEU A 164 9.44 -5.40 -11.70
N MET A 165 10.01 -4.93 -12.84
CA MET A 165 10.35 -5.79 -13.99
C MET A 165 11.34 -6.88 -13.61
N ASP A 166 12.36 -6.53 -12.81
CA ASP A 166 13.37 -7.50 -12.35
C ASP A 166 12.76 -8.54 -11.38
N ILE A 167 11.68 -8.19 -10.67
CA ILE A 167 11.03 -9.04 -9.67
C ILE A 167 9.96 -9.94 -10.29
N LEU A 168 9.09 -9.39 -11.13
CA LEU A 168 7.88 -10.07 -11.63
C LEU A 168 7.88 -10.33 -13.14
N GLY A 169 8.88 -9.83 -13.89
CA GLY A 169 8.94 -9.92 -15.35
C GLY A 169 7.96 -8.97 -16.05
N GLU A 170 7.67 -9.24 -17.33
CA GLU A 170 6.93 -8.34 -18.22
C GLU A 170 5.47 -8.10 -17.83
N GLY A 171 4.88 -8.97 -17.03
CA GLY A 171 3.53 -8.85 -16.54
C GLY A 171 2.91 -10.17 -16.10
N LEU A 172 1.81 -10.08 -15.38
CA LEU A 172 1.10 -11.23 -14.84
C LEU A 172 -0.37 -10.89 -14.54
N TYR A 173 -1.17 -11.91 -14.28
CA TYR A 173 -2.51 -11.72 -13.73
C TYR A 173 -2.44 -11.47 -12.23
N VAL A 174 -3.19 -10.48 -11.74
CA VAL A 174 -3.32 -10.11 -10.33
C VAL A 174 -4.78 -10.07 -9.88
N ASN A 175 -5.00 -10.12 -8.57
CA ASN A 175 -6.31 -9.84 -7.98
C ASN A 175 -6.57 -8.33 -7.94
N SER A 176 -7.83 -7.92 -7.74
CA SER A 176 -8.18 -6.50 -7.76
C SER A 176 -9.40 -6.21 -6.91
N ARG A 177 -9.27 -5.33 -5.93
CA ARG A 177 -10.34 -4.98 -4.99
C ARG A 177 -10.32 -3.49 -4.65
N HIS A 178 -10.31 -2.63 -5.67
CA HIS A 178 -10.31 -1.19 -5.48
C HIS A 178 -11.29 -0.49 -6.45
N ARG A 179 -11.85 0.60 -5.99
CA ARG A 179 -12.69 1.52 -6.79
C ARG A 179 -11.93 2.80 -7.12
N GLU A 180 -11.03 3.18 -6.24
CA GLU A 180 -10.15 4.31 -6.43
C GLU A 180 -8.89 3.92 -7.21
N GLY A 181 -8.26 4.91 -7.81
CA GLY A 181 -7.00 4.75 -8.53
C GLY A 181 -6.28 6.09 -8.64
N ILE A 182 -5.00 6.06 -8.98
CA ILE A 182 -4.20 7.27 -9.18
C ILE A 182 -4.77 8.06 -10.36
N LYS A 183 -5.16 9.33 -10.11
CA LYS A 183 -5.58 10.32 -11.10
C LYS A 183 -4.39 11.15 -11.57
N LYS A 184 -3.67 11.73 -10.62
CA LYS A 184 -2.41 12.42 -10.84
C LYS A 184 -1.33 11.76 -9.99
N LEU A 185 -0.29 11.25 -10.66
CA LEU A 185 0.86 10.69 -9.97
C LEU A 185 1.66 11.80 -9.27
N ALA A 186 2.08 11.55 -8.06
CA ALA A 186 2.92 12.44 -7.29
C ALA A 186 4.32 12.56 -7.91
N GLN A 187 4.95 13.71 -7.74
CA GLN A 187 6.33 13.93 -8.14
C GLN A 187 7.28 13.02 -7.33
N GLY A 188 8.32 12.51 -7.97
CA GLY A 188 9.29 11.58 -7.36
C GLY A 188 8.85 10.12 -7.37
N LEU A 189 7.64 9.84 -7.89
CA LEU A 189 7.16 8.49 -8.19
C LEU A 189 7.10 8.28 -9.70
N ARG A 190 7.43 7.07 -10.15
CA ARG A 190 7.18 6.61 -11.52
C ARG A 190 6.23 5.41 -11.52
N PRO A 191 5.42 5.24 -12.58
CA PRO A 191 4.64 4.03 -12.75
C PRO A 191 5.57 2.82 -12.90
N ALA A 192 5.20 1.71 -12.27
CA ALA A 192 5.93 0.46 -12.41
C ALA A 192 5.08 -0.64 -13.10
N ALA A 193 3.74 -0.52 -13.04
CA ALA A 193 2.85 -1.37 -13.80
C ALA A 193 1.54 -0.64 -14.13
N ARG A 194 0.89 -1.08 -15.22
CA ARG A 194 -0.43 -0.59 -15.66
C ARG A 194 -1.30 -1.72 -16.18
N THR A 195 -2.59 -1.49 -16.14
CA THR A 195 -3.57 -2.27 -16.88
C THR A 195 -3.74 -1.74 -18.31
N ARG A 196 -4.39 -2.53 -19.18
CA ARG A 196 -4.66 -2.14 -20.58
C ARG A 196 -5.56 -0.92 -20.73
N ASP A 197 -6.34 -0.58 -19.72
CA ASP A 197 -7.13 0.66 -19.66
C ASP A 197 -6.34 1.85 -19.07
N GLY A 198 -5.04 1.68 -18.88
CA GLY A 198 -4.11 2.73 -18.48
C GLY A 198 -4.08 3.04 -16.99
N VAL A 199 -4.85 2.32 -16.16
CA VAL A 199 -4.82 2.50 -14.71
C VAL A 199 -3.45 2.08 -14.16
N ILE A 200 -2.87 2.93 -13.31
CA ILE A 200 -1.60 2.64 -12.63
C ILE A 200 -1.85 1.61 -11.54
N GLU A 201 -1.17 0.48 -11.66
CA GLU A 201 -1.27 -0.66 -10.73
C GLU A 201 -0.06 -0.81 -9.81
N ALA A 202 1.06 -0.19 -10.16
CA ALA A 202 2.22 -0.12 -9.28
C ALA A 202 3.00 1.16 -9.50
N VAL A 203 3.66 1.61 -8.44
CA VAL A 203 4.60 2.73 -8.46
C VAL A 203 5.85 2.40 -7.68
N GLU A 204 6.95 3.06 -8.03
CA GLU A 204 8.21 3.02 -7.28
C GLU A 204 8.85 4.40 -7.27
N SER A 205 9.84 4.61 -6.39
CA SER A 205 10.64 5.84 -6.40
C SER A 205 11.28 6.06 -7.76
N GLU A 206 11.19 7.28 -8.29
CA GLU A 206 11.87 7.68 -9.52
C GLU A 206 13.39 7.60 -9.34
N GLU A 207 13.88 8.09 -8.20
CA GLU A 207 15.27 7.98 -7.78
C GLU A 207 15.41 7.11 -6.52
N GLY A 208 16.52 6.36 -6.42
CA GLY A 208 16.76 5.44 -5.31
C GLY A 208 15.81 4.25 -5.28
N ASP A 209 15.68 3.60 -4.13
CA ASP A 209 14.90 2.37 -3.95
C ASP A 209 14.00 2.38 -2.70
N LEU A 210 13.68 3.59 -2.20
CA LEU A 210 13.01 3.75 -0.91
C LEU A 210 11.54 3.30 -0.93
N ILE A 211 10.84 3.53 -2.04
CA ILE A 211 9.40 3.31 -2.17
C ILE A 211 9.10 2.23 -3.19
N ALA A 212 8.20 1.32 -2.84
CA ALA A 212 7.46 0.46 -3.76
C ALA A 212 6.00 0.38 -3.30
N ALA A 213 5.07 0.43 -4.24
CA ALA A 213 3.66 0.23 -3.89
C ALA A 213 2.90 -0.41 -5.05
N VAL A 214 1.93 -1.26 -4.70
CA VAL A 214 1.09 -2.02 -5.63
C VAL A 214 -0.38 -1.81 -5.32
N GLN A 215 -1.22 -1.82 -6.35
CA GLN A 215 -2.66 -1.59 -6.20
C GLN A 215 -3.42 -2.89 -5.91
N TRP A 216 -2.90 -4.02 -6.32
CA TRP A 216 -3.45 -5.33 -5.99
C TRP A 216 -3.08 -5.79 -4.57
N HIS A 217 -3.53 -6.97 -4.19
CA HIS A 217 -3.29 -7.57 -2.87
C HIS A 217 -2.38 -8.80 -2.99
N PRO A 218 -1.05 -8.63 -3.02
CA PRO A 218 -0.10 -9.74 -3.15
C PRO A 218 -0.19 -10.71 -1.97
N GLU A 219 -0.56 -10.23 -0.79
CA GLU A 219 -0.70 -11.03 0.44
C GLU A 219 -1.84 -12.07 0.37
N ASN A 220 -2.79 -11.89 -0.55
CA ASN A 220 -3.92 -12.78 -0.76
C ASN A 220 -3.73 -13.72 -1.96
N MET A 221 -2.63 -13.61 -2.69
CA MET A 221 -2.32 -14.43 -3.85
C MET A 221 -1.41 -15.61 -3.48
N ASP A 222 -1.12 -16.45 -4.47
CA ASP A 222 -0.20 -17.57 -4.30
C ASP A 222 1.19 -17.09 -3.86
N PRO A 223 1.73 -17.62 -2.74
CA PRO A 223 3.05 -17.26 -2.24
C PRO A 223 4.18 -17.49 -3.23
N GLU A 224 4.14 -18.56 -4.04
CA GLU A 224 5.19 -18.83 -5.04
C GLU A 224 5.33 -17.68 -6.05
N THR A 225 4.20 -17.05 -6.39
CA THR A 225 4.14 -15.92 -7.32
C THR A 225 4.48 -14.59 -6.66
N MET A 226 4.07 -14.36 -5.39
CA MET A 226 4.12 -13.03 -4.76
C MET A 226 5.21 -12.87 -3.70
N ASP A 227 5.74 -13.94 -3.12
CA ASP A 227 6.86 -13.83 -2.17
C ASP A 227 8.12 -13.17 -2.78
N PRO A 228 8.42 -13.23 -4.10
CA PRO A 228 9.49 -12.43 -4.69
C PRO A 228 9.36 -10.92 -4.42
N LEU A 229 8.14 -10.36 -4.41
CA LEU A 229 7.91 -8.95 -4.07
C LEU A 229 8.27 -8.65 -2.60
N PHE A 230 7.87 -9.53 -1.68
CA PHE A 230 8.19 -9.37 -0.26
C PHE A 230 9.67 -9.59 0.03
N ARG A 231 10.33 -10.53 -0.67
CA ARG A 231 11.80 -10.72 -0.57
C ARG A 231 12.57 -9.50 -1.07
N ALA A 232 12.20 -8.96 -2.22
CA ALA A 232 12.82 -7.73 -2.74
C ALA A 232 12.64 -6.55 -1.79
N PHE A 233 11.52 -6.49 -1.07
CA PHE A 233 11.32 -5.51 0.00
C PHE A 233 12.24 -5.80 1.19
N MET A 234 12.44 -7.05 1.59
CA MET A 234 13.39 -7.45 2.64
C MET A 234 14.82 -7.03 2.29
N ASP A 235 15.28 -7.36 1.08
CA ASP A 235 16.65 -7.02 0.62
C ASP A 235 16.89 -5.51 0.68
N ARG A 236 15.90 -4.73 0.29
CA ARG A 236 15.92 -3.26 0.40
C ARG A 236 16.05 -2.80 1.86
N VAL A 237 15.29 -3.40 2.77
CA VAL A 237 15.35 -3.07 4.19
C VAL A 237 16.70 -3.43 4.78
N LEU A 238 17.25 -4.61 4.47
CA LEU A 238 18.58 -5.02 4.92
C LEU A 238 19.66 -4.07 4.42
N LYS A 239 19.63 -3.66 3.17
CA LYS A 239 20.53 -2.66 2.60
C LYS A 239 20.48 -1.34 3.36
N HIS A 240 19.27 -0.83 3.67
CA HIS A 240 19.12 0.40 4.44
C HIS A 240 19.55 0.26 5.91
N MET A 241 19.57 -0.94 6.45
CA MET A 241 20.16 -1.23 7.77
C MET A 241 21.69 -1.36 7.74
N GLY A 242 22.30 -1.25 6.56
CA GLY A 242 23.75 -1.47 6.39
C GLY A 242 24.17 -2.93 6.50
N ILE A 243 23.24 -3.84 6.23
CA ILE A 243 23.45 -5.28 6.24
C ILE A 243 23.54 -5.72 4.77
N GLU A 244 24.75 -5.74 4.23
CA GLU A 244 25.05 -6.35 2.94
C GLU A 244 25.30 -7.86 3.13
N GLU A 245 24.69 -8.70 2.27
CA GLU A 245 25.13 -10.09 2.13
C GLU A 245 26.38 -10.19 1.26
#